data_c5e2f75555b149186ef037cca0d57774
#
_entry.id   c5e2f75555b149186ef037cca0d57774
#
_cell.length_a   1.000
_cell.length_b   1.000
_cell.length_c   1.000
_cell.angle_alpha   90.00
_cell.angle_beta   90.00
_cell.angle_gamma   90.00
#
_symmetry.space_group_name_H-M   'P 1'
#
loop_
_entity.id
_entity.type
_entity.pdbx_description
1 polymer ?
#
loop_
_entity_poly.entity_id
_entity_poly.type
_entity_poly.pdbx_seq_one_letter_code
_entity_poly.pdbx_strand_id
1 'polypeptide(L)'
;MKIAVMGAGAVGCYYGGMLARAGHNVVLVARPAHVEAVQIQGLLLDTQTFREHVRMQASTQPEAVQGAQCVLFCVKSTDTESAGLAMAPHLAESATVLSLQNGVDNAERLQAVLQRPVLPAVVYVATAMAGPGHVRHFGRGELVIAPSPASEDLARCFVAAGIPVQVSDNVAGALWAKLVLNCVYNPLSAITGLPYGDIVNSPDLNIPRMMDDIVQECLAVARASGIVLPEGTAEAVLPLAASMPGQISSTAQDLARGRLSEIDHLNGFIVRRGEALGIATPANRLLH
;
A
#
# COMPACT_ATOMS: atom_id res chain seq x y z
N MET A 1 18.09 -10.02 10.82
CA MET A 1 16.66 -10.26 11.17
C MET A 1 16.07 -11.24 10.19
N LYS A 2 15.17 -12.14 10.62
CA LYS A 2 14.34 -12.95 9.72
C LYS A 2 13.02 -12.20 9.45
N ILE A 3 12.74 -11.96 8.18
CA ILE A 3 11.59 -11.17 7.73
C ILE A 3 10.79 -12.00 6.73
N ALA A 4 9.47 -12.06 6.90
CA ALA A 4 8.58 -12.64 5.90
C ALA A 4 7.77 -11.55 5.21
N VAL A 5 7.53 -11.73 3.91
CA VAL A 5 6.64 -10.87 3.13
C VAL A 5 5.43 -11.70 2.73
N MET A 6 4.30 -11.45 3.38
CA MET A 6 3.03 -12.09 3.02
C MET A 6 2.37 -11.28 1.91
N GLY A 7 2.37 -11.84 0.69
CA GLY A 7 1.90 -11.15 -0.50
C GLY A 7 3.01 -10.42 -1.26
N ALA A 8 3.89 -11.17 -1.95
CA ALA A 8 4.96 -10.59 -2.75
C ALA A 8 4.46 -10.04 -4.10
N GLY A 9 3.60 -9.02 -4.02
CA GLY A 9 3.28 -8.10 -5.10
C GLY A 9 4.37 -7.02 -5.25
N ALA A 10 4.08 -5.92 -5.98
CA ALA A 10 5.08 -4.88 -6.23
C ALA A 10 5.62 -4.25 -4.94
N VAL A 11 4.75 -3.89 -4.00
CA VAL A 11 5.12 -3.33 -2.69
C VAL A 11 5.97 -4.33 -1.89
N GLY A 12 5.48 -5.56 -1.71
CA GLY A 12 6.18 -6.59 -0.95
C GLY A 12 7.53 -6.97 -1.56
N CYS A 13 7.62 -7.05 -2.89
CA CYS A 13 8.87 -7.32 -3.60
C CYS A 13 9.88 -6.18 -3.41
N TYR A 14 9.44 -4.93 -3.49
CA TYR A 14 10.34 -3.80 -3.31
C TYR A 14 10.94 -3.79 -1.90
N TYR A 15 10.11 -3.74 -0.85
CA TYR A 15 10.62 -3.68 0.51
C TYR A 15 11.34 -4.96 0.93
N GLY A 16 10.80 -6.13 0.59
CA GLY A 16 11.46 -7.41 0.86
C GLY A 16 12.81 -7.50 0.15
N GLY A 17 12.88 -7.05 -1.10
CA GLY A 17 14.10 -7.01 -1.89
C GLY A 17 15.16 -6.08 -1.33
N MET A 18 14.79 -4.85 -0.92
CA MET A 18 15.69 -3.89 -0.29
C MET A 18 16.27 -4.45 1.02
N LEU A 19 15.43 -5.08 1.84
CA LEU A 19 15.87 -5.71 3.10
C LEU A 19 16.78 -6.91 2.85
N ALA A 20 16.48 -7.76 1.87
CA ALA A 20 17.35 -8.89 1.52
C ALA A 20 18.69 -8.42 0.96
N ARG A 21 18.70 -7.37 0.12
CA ARG A 21 19.91 -6.73 -0.40
C ARG A 21 20.81 -6.18 0.73
N ALA A 22 20.20 -5.71 1.81
CA ALA A 22 20.90 -5.27 3.03
C ALA A 22 21.38 -6.42 3.94
N GLY A 23 21.22 -7.68 3.51
CA GLY A 23 21.71 -8.85 4.24
C GLY A 23 20.73 -9.47 5.23
N HIS A 24 19.47 -9.06 5.23
CA HIS A 24 18.46 -9.72 6.06
C HIS A 24 17.99 -11.04 5.43
N ASN A 25 17.61 -12.00 6.29
CA ASN A 25 17.02 -13.27 5.85
C ASN A 25 15.54 -13.04 5.51
N VAL A 26 15.25 -12.87 4.21
CA VAL A 26 13.90 -12.57 3.72
C VAL A 26 13.31 -13.75 2.98
N VAL A 27 12.04 -14.07 3.31
CA VAL A 27 11.23 -15.02 2.55
C VAL A 27 10.01 -14.32 1.96
N LEU A 28 9.76 -14.52 0.66
CA LEU A 28 8.58 -14.03 -0.04
C LEU A 28 7.51 -15.12 -0.08
N VAL A 29 6.28 -14.81 0.34
CA VAL A 29 5.11 -15.66 0.11
C VAL A 29 4.35 -15.12 -1.09
N ALA A 30 4.29 -15.91 -2.18
CA ALA A 30 3.82 -15.45 -3.48
C ALA A 30 3.12 -16.54 -4.29
N ARG A 31 2.59 -16.16 -5.46
CA ARG A 31 2.00 -17.09 -6.43
C ARG A 31 3.09 -17.94 -7.12
N PRO A 32 2.76 -19.17 -7.59
CA PRO A 32 3.74 -20.14 -8.09
C PRO A 32 4.73 -19.61 -9.12
N ALA A 33 4.26 -18.94 -10.19
CA ALA A 33 5.13 -18.43 -11.24
C ALA A 33 6.15 -17.39 -10.73
N HIS A 34 5.78 -16.60 -9.71
CA HIS A 34 6.69 -15.63 -9.10
C HIS A 34 7.72 -16.32 -8.22
N VAL A 35 7.29 -17.31 -7.43
CA VAL A 35 8.17 -18.13 -6.58
C VAL A 35 9.22 -18.84 -7.42
N GLU A 36 8.81 -19.50 -8.49
CA GLU A 36 9.72 -20.20 -9.41
C GLU A 36 10.79 -19.25 -9.99
N ALA A 37 10.39 -18.09 -10.48
CA ALA A 37 11.31 -17.10 -11.01
C ALA A 37 12.33 -16.62 -9.99
N VAL A 38 11.89 -16.34 -8.75
CA VAL A 38 12.76 -15.90 -7.65
C VAL A 38 13.71 -17.02 -7.21
N GLN A 39 13.26 -18.27 -7.17
CA GLN A 39 14.11 -19.42 -6.80
C GLN A 39 15.23 -19.67 -7.83
N ILE A 40 14.95 -19.46 -9.11
CA ILE A 40 15.92 -19.71 -10.19
C ILE A 40 16.97 -18.59 -10.25
N GLN A 41 16.54 -17.32 -10.26
CA GLN A 41 17.40 -16.19 -10.57
C GLN A 41 17.56 -15.17 -9.43
N GLY A 42 16.76 -15.27 -8.38
CA GLY A 42 16.57 -14.21 -7.39
C GLY A 42 15.52 -13.20 -7.86
N LEU A 43 15.18 -12.26 -6.98
CA LEU A 43 14.30 -11.15 -7.31
C LEU A 43 15.09 -10.06 -8.05
N LEU A 44 14.69 -9.74 -9.28
CA LEU A 44 15.24 -8.58 -9.99
C LEU A 44 14.63 -7.29 -9.44
N LEU A 45 15.46 -6.52 -8.74
CA LEU A 45 15.17 -5.13 -8.35
C LEU A 45 15.65 -4.20 -9.47
N ASP A 46 14.70 -3.62 -10.19
CA ASP A 46 14.94 -2.64 -11.26
C ASP A 46 14.52 -1.26 -10.74
N THR A 47 15.49 -0.51 -10.22
CA THR A 47 15.28 0.80 -9.59
C THR A 47 15.82 1.91 -10.46
N GLN A 48 15.60 3.17 -10.06
CA GLN A 48 16.17 4.33 -10.76
C GLN A 48 17.69 4.43 -10.59
N THR A 49 18.27 3.79 -9.57
CA THR A 49 19.68 3.95 -9.20
C THR A 49 20.50 2.68 -9.40
N PHE A 50 19.86 1.52 -9.42
CA PHE A 50 20.53 0.23 -9.65
C PHE A 50 19.56 -0.80 -10.23
N ARG A 51 20.14 -1.84 -10.86
CA ARG A 51 19.40 -3.00 -11.36
C ARG A 51 20.17 -4.26 -10.99
N GLU A 52 19.59 -5.10 -10.13
CA GLU A 52 20.30 -6.18 -9.45
C GLU A 52 19.38 -7.36 -9.18
N HIS A 53 19.90 -8.59 -9.35
CA HIS A 53 19.24 -9.80 -8.87
C HIS A 53 19.59 -10.05 -7.40
N VAL A 54 18.60 -9.97 -6.52
CA VAL A 54 18.77 -10.21 -5.09
C VAL A 54 18.33 -11.63 -4.75
N ARG A 55 19.26 -12.44 -4.24
CA ARG A 55 18.97 -13.80 -3.80
C ARG A 55 18.18 -13.77 -2.50
N MET A 56 17.06 -14.50 -2.46
CA MET A 56 16.20 -14.63 -1.29
C MET A 56 15.35 -15.88 -1.38
N GLN A 57 14.73 -16.27 -0.28
CA GLN A 57 13.80 -17.39 -0.26
C GLN A 57 12.43 -16.95 -0.81
N ALA A 58 11.73 -17.90 -1.43
CA ALA A 58 10.35 -17.71 -1.87
C ALA A 58 9.57 -19.00 -1.70
N SER A 59 8.31 -18.89 -1.31
CA SER A 59 7.39 -20.01 -1.08
C SER A 59 5.98 -19.66 -1.54
N THR A 60 5.22 -20.67 -1.91
CA THR A 60 3.78 -20.54 -2.13
C THR A 60 2.97 -20.75 -0.86
N GLN A 61 3.61 -21.22 0.20
CA GLN A 61 2.96 -21.69 1.42
C GLN A 61 3.05 -20.64 2.54
N PRO A 62 1.94 -20.34 3.22
CA PRO A 62 1.91 -19.36 4.31
C PRO A 62 2.78 -19.77 5.51
N GLU A 63 3.09 -21.08 5.68
CA GLU A 63 3.99 -21.61 6.70
C GLU A 63 5.40 -20.99 6.64
N ALA A 64 5.78 -20.44 5.49
CA ALA A 64 7.08 -19.78 5.33
C ALA A 64 7.28 -18.57 6.24
N VAL A 65 6.21 -18.02 6.84
CA VAL A 65 6.30 -16.97 7.86
C VAL A 65 6.86 -17.48 9.19
N GLN A 66 6.93 -18.80 9.39
CA GLN A 66 7.37 -19.41 10.65
C GLN A 66 8.76 -18.91 11.06
N GLY A 67 8.86 -18.47 12.33
CA GLY A 67 10.10 -17.94 12.91
C GLY A 67 10.51 -16.57 12.37
N ALA A 68 9.69 -15.87 11.59
CA ALA A 68 9.91 -14.47 11.24
C ALA A 68 9.76 -13.59 12.49
N GLN A 69 10.67 -12.63 12.63
CA GLN A 69 10.63 -11.60 13.68
C GLN A 69 9.74 -10.42 13.23
N CYS A 70 9.66 -10.19 11.92
CA CYS A 70 8.79 -9.19 11.32
C CYS A 70 8.09 -9.79 10.09
N VAL A 71 6.78 -9.53 9.96
CA VAL A 71 6.00 -9.89 8.77
C VAL A 71 5.52 -8.61 8.11
N LEU A 72 5.94 -8.39 6.86
CA LEU A 72 5.40 -7.34 5.99
C LEU A 72 4.16 -7.91 5.30
N PHE A 73 2.99 -7.43 5.69
CA PHE A 73 1.72 -7.88 5.13
C PHE A 73 1.32 -6.97 3.96
N CYS A 74 1.45 -7.51 2.74
CA CYS A 74 1.37 -6.77 1.48
C CYS A 74 0.35 -7.36 0.48
N VAL A 75 -0.57 -8.20 0.93
CA VAL A 75 -1.63 -8.74 0.06
C VAL A 75 -2.58 -7.64 -0.36
N LYS A 76 -3.39 -7.88 -1.39
CA LYS A 76 -4.49 -6.99 -1.74
C LYS A 76 -5.51 -6.92 -0.60
N SER A 77 -6.19 -5.78 -0.47
CA SER A 77 -7.17 -5.55 0.60
C SER A 77 -8.32 -6.58 0.59
N THR A 78 -8.62 -7.14 -0.59
CA THR A 78 -9.58 -8.24 -0.79
C THR A 78 -9.15 -9.56 -0.14
N ASP A 79 -7.86 -9.75 0.07
CA ASP A 79 -7.28 -11.01 0.55
C ASP A 79 -6.85 -10.92 2.03
N THR A 80 -7.16 -9.81 2.72
CA THR A 80 -6.68 -9.53 4.09
C THR A 80 -7.05 -10.64 5.06
N GLU A 81 -8.32 -11.00 5.13
CA GLU A 81 -8.80 -12.00 6.09
C GLU A 81 -8.29 -13.40 5.74
N SER A 82 -8.39 -13.79 4.48
CA SER A 82 -7.98 -15.14 4.05
C SER A 82 -6.48 -15.38 4.24
N ALA A 83 -5.65 -14.39 3.87
CA ALA A 83 -4.20 -14.47 4.06
C ALA A 83 -3.82 -14.39 5.55
N GLY A 84 -4.54 -13.58 6.33
CA GLY A 84 -4.39 -13.50 7.78
C GLY A 84 -4.65 -14.83 8.45
N LEU A 85 -5.80 -15.47 8.16
CA LEU A 85 -6.18 -16.78 8.68
C LEU A 85 -5.15 -17.85 8.30
N ALA A 86 -4.66 -17.83 7.05
CA ALA A 86 -3.71 -18.81 6.56
C ALA A 86 -2.34 -18.71 7.27
N MET A 87 -1.88 -17.49 7.60
CA MET A 87 -0.59 -17.34 8.27
C MET A 87 -0.66 -17.42 9.81
N ALA A 88 -1.83 -17.19 10.42
CA ALA A 88 -1.99 -17.10 11.88
C ALA A 88 -1.39 -18.30 12.65
N PRO A 89 -1.60 -19.57 12.24
CA PRO A 89 -1.06 -20.73 12.96
C PRO A 89 0.47 -20.81 12.97
N HIS A 90 1.14 -20.08 12.06
CA HIS A 90 2.58 -20.16 11.83
C HIS A 90 3.35 -18.94 12.38
N LEU A 91 2.63 -17.94 12.89
CA LEU A 91 3.25 -16.74 13.46
C LEU A 91 3.86 -17.03 14.83
N ALA A 92 5.12 -16.62 15.01
CA ALA A 92 5.70 -16.60 16.34
C ALA A 92 4.97 -15.58 17.23
N GLU A 93 4.84 -15.86 18.52
CA GLU A 93 4.17 -14.97 19.48
C GLU A 93 4.83 -13.57 19.51
N SER A 94 6.15 -13.52 19.41
CA SER A 94 6.95 -12.29 19.41
C SER A 94 7.03 -11.60 18.04
N ALA A 95 6.45 -12.14 16.96
CA ALA A 95 6.55 -11.57 15.65
C ALA A 95 5.77 -10.23 15.55
N THR A 96 6.39 -9.21 15.02
CA THR A 96 5.71 -7.95 14.67
C THR A 96 5.10 -8.06 13.28
N VAL A 97 3.80 -7.76 13.16
CA VAL A 97 3.11 -7.71 11.87
C VAL A 97 2.89 -6.27 11.46
N LEU A 98 3.38 -5.90 10.29
CA LEU A 98 3.29 -4.55 9.72
C LEU A 98 2.42 -4.59 8.46
N SER A 99 1.26 -3.91 8.48
CA SER A 99 0.37 -3.82 7.31
C SER A 99 0.87 -2.73 6.36
N LEU A 100 1.31 -3.13 5.16
CA LEU A 100 1.78 -2.25 4.10
C LEU A 100 0.75 -2.13 2.96
N GLN A 101 -0.52 -2.21 3.30
CA GLN A 101 -1.62 -2.20 2.35
C GLN A 101 -2.15 -0.79 2.09
N ASN A 102 -2.75 -0.57 0.92
CA ASN A 102 -3.53 0.65 0.65
C ASN A 102 -4.86 0.59 1.40
N GLY A 103 -5.47 1.77 1.64
CA GLY A 103 -6.70 1.87 2.45
C GLY A 103 -6.38 2.15 3.91
N VAL A 104 -7.41 2.24 4.74
CA VAL A 104 -7.29 2.72 6.12
C VAL A 104 -7.72 1.69 7.16
N ASP A 105 -8.45 0.64 6.77
CA ASP A 105 -9.07 -0.36 7.66
C ASP A 105 -8.33 -1.69 7.70
N ASN A 106 -7.36 -1.92 6.83
CA ASN A 106 -6.70 -3.22 6.66
C ASN A 106 -5.97 -3.70 7.91
N ALA A 107 -5.30 -2.81 8.66
CA ALA A 107 -4.61 -3.19 9.89
C ALA A 107 -5.60 -3.65 10.96
N GLU A 108 -6.75 -2.98 11.11
CA GLU A 108 -7.82 -3.36 12.05
C GLU A 108 -8.45 -4.70 11.66
N ARG A 109 -8.75 -4.89 10.38
CA ARG A 109 -9.30 -6.15 9.83
C ARG A 109 -8.34 -7.30 10.06
N LEU A 110 -7.06 -7.10 9.79
CA LEU A 110 -6.03 -8.12 10.02
C LEU A 110 -5.84 -8.39 11.52
N GLN A 111 -5.87 -7.36 12.36
CA GLN A 111 -5.81 -7.49 13.82
C GLN A 111 -6.99 -8.33 14.35
N ALA A 112 -8.20 -8.10 13.83
CA ALA A 112 -9.38 -8.88 14.20
C ALA A 112 -9.22 -10.36 13.86
N VAL A 113 -8.58 -10.69 12.74
CA VAL A 113 -8.28 -12.08 12.34
C VAL A 113 -7.18 -12.72 13.19
N LEU A 114 -6.09 -11.98 13.41
CA LEU A 114 -4.92 -12.51 14.11
C LEU A 114 -5.06 -12.50 15.63
N GLN A 115 -6.05 -11.79 16.19
CA GLN A 115 -6.27 -11.57 17.62
C GLN A 115 -5.01 -11.05 18.35
N ARG A 116 -4.24 -10.20 17.65
CA ARG A 116 -3.00 -9.61 18.14
C ARG A 116 -2.74 -8.25 17.46
N PRO A 117 -1.91 -7.37 18.06
CA PRO A 117 -1.61 -6.08 17.47
C PRO A 117 -1.01 -6.19 16.06
N VAL A 118 -1.51 -5.37 15.13
CA VAL A 118 -0.98 -5.16 13.79
C VAL A 118 -0.61 -3.69 13.66
N LEU A 119 0.63 -3.41 13.27
CA LEU A 119 1.08 -2.05 13.06
C LEU A 119 0.63 -1.53 11.70
N PRO A 120 -0.15 -0.47 11.64
CA PRO A 120 -0.45 0.19 10.38
C PRO A 120 0.78 0.95 9.86
N ALA A 121 0.95 0.95 8.54
CA ALA A 121 1.98 1.73 7.89
C ALA A 121 1.44 2.44 6.64
N VAL A 122 1.84 3.70 6.46
CA VAL A 122 1.63 4.41 5.20
C VAL A 122 2.80 4.11 4.28
N VAL A 123 2.49 3.67 3.07
CA VAL A 123 3.48 3.29 2.05
C VAL A 123 3.48 4.34 0.95
N TYR A 124 4.57 5.07 0.80
CA TYR A 124 4.76 6.01 -0.30
C TYR A 124 5.79 5.45 -1.27
N VAL A 125 5.36 4.62 -2.20
CA VAL A 125 6.23 4.01 -3.19
C VAL A 125 5.53 3.90 -4.55
N ALA A 126 6.25 4.19 -5.61
CA ALA A 126 5.82 3.96 -6.98
C ALA A 126 6.52 2.71 -7.50
N THR A 127 5.80 1.59 -7.56
CA THR A 127 6.33 0.30 -8.01
C THR A 127 5.32 -0.46 -8.86
N ALA A 128 5.81 -1.31 -9.75
CA ALA A 128 5.00 -2.26 -10.50
C ALA A 128 5.75 -3.58 -10.69
N MET A 129 4.99 -4.69 -10.80
CA MET A 129 5.55 -5.94 -11.30
C MET A 129 5.73 -5.83 -12.81
N ALA A 130 6.96 -5.95 -13.29
CA ALA A 130 7.28 -6.01 -14.72
C ALA A 130 7.15 -7.44 -15.27
N GLY A 131 7.15 -8.45 -14.39
CA GLY A 131 6.98 -9.85 -14.70
C GLY A 131 7.20 -10.72 -13.46
N PRO A 132 7.08 -12.04 -13.57
CA PRO A 132 7.48 -12.95 -12.49
C PRO A 132 8.95 -12.71 -12.10
N GLY A 133 9.22 -12.57 -10.79
CA GLY A 133 10.58 -12.31 -10.28
C GLY A 133 11.16 -10.93 -10.61
N HIS A 134 10.37 -10.00 -11.18
CA HIS A 134 10.86 -8.68 -11.58
C HIS A 134 9.96 -7.56 -11.06
N VAL A 135 10.46 -6.76 -10.13
CA VAL A 135 9.83 -5.54 -9.63
C VAL A 135 10.56 -4.31 -10.17
N ARG A 136 9.79 -3.36 -10.68
CA ARG A 136 10.28 -2.07 -11.14
C ARG A 136 9.88 -0.98 -10.17
N HIS A 137 10.84 -0.14 -9.78
CA HIS A 137 10.67 0.99 -8.88
C HIS A 137 10.85 2.30 -9.64
N PHE A 138 9.84 3.17 -9.54
CA PHE A 138 9.77 4.45 -10.27
C PHE A 138 10.06 5.67 -9.39
N GLY A 139 10.19 5.46 -8.07
CA GLY A 139 10.53 6.52 -7.13
C GLY A 139 9.81 6.41 -5.80
N ARG A 140 10.23 7.28 -4.88
CA ARG A 140 9.84 7.27 -3.47
C ARG A 140 10.29 5.97 -2.78
N GLY A 141 9.70 5.58 -1.67
CA GLY A 141 10.02 4.37 -0.92
C GLY A 141 9.88 4.57 0.58
N GLU A 142 9.34 5.72 0.99
CA GLU A 142 9.19 6.09 2.39
C GLU A 142 8.04 5.34 3.05
N LEU A 143 8.23 5.00 4.31
CA LEU A 143 7.21 4.46 5.20
C LEU A 143 6.95 5.42 6.36
N VAL A 144 5.69 5.53 6.76
CA VAL A 144 5.31 6.10 8.06
C VAL A 144 4.65 5.00 8.86
N ILE A 145 5.20 4.65 10.02
CA ILE A 145 4.72 3.55 10.86
C ILE A 145 4.22 4.04 12.21
N ALA A 146 3.26 3.30 12.78
CA ALA A 146 2.75 3.60 14.11
C ALA A 146 3.81 3.31 15.20
N PRO A 147 3.78 4.02 16.35
CA PRO A 147 4.64 3.72 17.46
C PRO A 147 4.28 2.38 18.11
N SER A 148 5.29 1.65 18.48
CA SER A 148 5.22 0.40 19.26
C SER A 148 6.58 0.13 19.90
N PRO A 149 6.70 -0.83 20.82
CA PRO A 149 7.99 -1.22 21.36
C PRO A 149 9.03 -1.64 20.30
N ALA A 150 8.57 -2.11 19.13
CA ALA A 150 9.45 -2.56 18.04
C ALA A 150 9.74 -1.49 16.99
N SER A 151 9.00 -0.36 16.98
CA SER A 151 9.01 0.58 15.84
C SER A 151 10.37 1.25 15.63
N GLU A 152 11.07 1.63 16.70
CA GLU A 152 12.40 2.25 16.59
C GLU A 152 13.43 1.27 16.02
N ASP A 153 13.40 0.00 16.45
CA ASP A 153 14.31 -1.04 15.95
C ASP A 153 14.01 -1.38 14.49
N LEU A 154 12.73 -1.47 14.12
CA LEU A 154 12.31 -1.65 12.74
C LEU A 154 12.72 -0.46 11.87
N ALA A 155 12.51 0.77 12.33
CA ALA A 155 12.91 1.97 11.61
C ALA A 155 14.42 1.99 11.35
N ARG A 156 15.25 1.70 12.36
CA ARG A 156 16.71 1.61 12.18
C ARG A 156 17.11 0.52 11.17
N CYS A 157 16.47 -0.65 11.26
CA CYS A 157 16.69 -1.76 10.34
C CYS A 157 16.37 -1.36 8.89
N PHE A 158 15.24 -0.70 8.67
CA PHE A 158 14.77 -0.33 7.33
C PHE A 158 15.60 0.83 6.76
N VAL A 159 15.92 1.84 7.58
CA VAL A 159 16.80 2.94 7.16
C VAL A 159 18.18 2.42 6.76
N ALA A 160 18.75 1.47 7.50
CA ALA A 160 20.00 0.82 7.13
C ALA A 160 19.92 0.05 5.80
N ALA A 161 18.72 -0.40 5.42
CA ALA A 161 18.45 -1.02 4.12
C ALA A 161 18.14 -0.02 2.99
N GLY A 162 18.23 1.28 3.26
CA GLY A 162 17.92 2.35 2.30
C GLY A 162 16.43 2.64 2.14
N ILE A 163 15.61 2.24 3.11
CA ILE A 163 14.17 2.53 3.16
C ILE A 163 13.95 3.63 4.20
N PRO A 164 13.60 4.87 3.80
CA PRO A 164 13.29 5.92 4.75
C PRO A 164 12.06 5.57 5.58
N VAL A 165 12.15 5.65 6.90
CA VAL A 165 11.04 5.35 7.82
C VAL A 165 10.90 6.47 8.84
N GLN A 166 9.67 6.90 9.06
CA GLN A 166 9.27 7.79 10.12
C GLN A 166 8.33 7.07 11.08
N VAL A 167 8.56 7.17 12.37
CA VAL A 167 7.59 6.77 13.41
C VAL A 167 6.72 7.98 13.71
N SER A 168 5.40 7.81 13.70
CA SER A 168 4.43 8.91 13.86
C SER A 168 3.25 8.50 14.72
N ASP A 169 2.89 9.35 15.68
CA ASP A 169 1.68 9.16 16.50
C ASP A 169 0.39 9.38 15.71
N ASN A 170 0.45 9.97 14.51
CA ASN A 170 -0.70 10.21 13.65
C ASN A 170 -0.63 9.43 12.32
N VAL A 171 -0.33 8.14 12.37
CA VAL A 171 -0.38 7.27 11.18
C VAL A 171 -1.78 7.17 10.60
N ALA A 172 -2.81 7.19 11.45
CA ALA A 172 -4.21 7.19 11.00
C ALA A 172 -4.51 8.39 10.10
N GLY A 173 -4.13 9.61 10.51
CA GLY A 173 -4.29 10.81 9.69
C GLY A 173 -3.52 10.72 8.37
N ALA A 174 -2.30 10.20 8.40
CA ALA A 174 -1.48 10.03 7.19
C ALA A 174 -2.06 8.97 6.22
N LEU A 175 -2.63 7.87 6.73
CA LEU A 175 -3.36 6.88 5.92
C LEU A 175 -4.59 7.50 5.26
N TRP A 176 -5.36 8.28 6.01
CA TRP A 176 -6.53 8.97 5.49
C TRP A 176 -6.17 10.07 4.48
N ALA A 177 -5.09 10.82 4.69
CA ALA A 177 -4.59 11.78 3.71
C ALA A 177 -4.24 11.08 2.39
N LYS A 178 -3.58 9.92 2.45
CA LYS A 178 -3.32 9.09 1.27
C LYS A 178 -4.61 8.53 0.66
N LEU A 179 -5.60 8.15 1.47
CA LEU A 179 -6.91 7.70 0.98
C LEU A 179 -7.61 8.79 0.18
N VAL A 180 -7.60 10.05 0.64
CA VAL A 180 -8.16 11.20 -0.10
C VAL A 180 -7.55 11.28 -1.50
N LEU A 181 -6.21 11.23 -1.61
CA LEU A 181 -5.52 11.24 -2.91
C LEU A 181 -5.95 10.06 -3.79
N ASN A 182 -6.05 8.87 -3.22
CA ASN A 182 -6.47 7.67 -3.94
C ASN A 182 -7.94 7.75 -4.41
N CYS A 183 -8.84 8.28 -3.58
CA CYS A 183 -10.25 8.46 -3.95
C CYS A 183 -10.43 9.42 -5.13
N VAL A 184 -9.54 10.38 -5.27
CA VAL A 184 -9.55 11.32 -6.40
C VAL A 184 -8.91 10.68 -7.64
N TYR A 185 -7.65 10.32 -7.54
CA TYR A 185 -6.87 9.95 -8.72
C TYR A 185 -7.11 8.55 -9.25
N ASN A 186 -7.39 7.57 -8.37
CA ASN A 186 -7.48 6.19 -8.80
C ASN A 186 -8.66 5.94 -9.75
N PRO A 187 -9.89 6.33 -9.41
CA PRO A 187 -11.01 6.12 -10.31
C PRO A 187 -10.92 7.00 -11.56
N LEU A 188 -10.49 8.26 -11.45
CA LEU A 188 -10.37 9.16 -12.60
C LEU A 188 -9.36 8.62 -13.62
N SER A 189 -8.18 8.18 -13.16
CA SER A 189 -7.19 7.55 -14.05
C SER A 189 -7.69 6.22 -14.64
N ALA A 190 -8.48 5.46 -13.90
CA ALA A 190 -9.03 4.20 -14.38
C ALA A 190 -10.12 4.38 -15.44
N ILE A 191 -11.01 5.34 -15.25
CA ILE A 191 -12.12 5.64 -16.18
C ILE A 191 -11.61 6.29 -17.47
N THR A 192 -10.68 7.23 -17.35
CA THR A 192 -10.16 7.99 -18.48
C THR A 192 -8.99 7.30 -19.20
N GLY A 193 -8.30 6.39 -18.54
CA GLY A 193 -7.05 5.80 -19.03
C GLY A 193 -5.88 6.79 -19.05
N LEU A 194 -6.04 8.00 -18.50
CA LEU A 194 -5.07 9.07 -18.56
C LEU A 194 -4.13 9.10 -17.35
N PRO A 195 -2.89 9.59 -17.50
CA PRO A 195 -2.00 9.91 -16.39
C PRO A 195 -2.47 11.17 -15.64
N TYR A 196 -1.99 11.32 -14.41
CA TYR A 196 -2.45 12.38 -13.48
C TYR A 196 -2.35 13.80 -14.06
N GLY A 197 -1.25 14.09 -14.76
CA GLY A 197 -1.06 15.40 -15.39
C GLY A 197 -2.10 15.72 -16.45
N ASP A 198 -2.43 14.75 -17.30
CA ASP A 198 -3.41 14.94 -18.38
C ASP A 198 -4.83 15.04 -17.84
N ILE A 199 -5.15 14.34 -16.75
CA ILE A 199 -6.46 14.46 -16.06
C ILE A 199 -6.67 15.90 -15.61
N VAL A 200 -5.71 16.46 -14.88
CA VAL A 200 -5.84 17.79 -14.26
C VAL A 200 -5.81 18.92 -15.32
N ASN A 201 -5.04 18.74 -16.39
CA ASN A 201 -4.87 19.75 -17.45
C ASN A 201 -5.88 19.60 -18.59
N SER A 202 -6.89 18.74 -18.48
CA SER A 202 -7.93 18.59 -19.51
C SER A 202 -8.78 19.85 -19.62
N PRO A 203 -8.78 20.55 -20.78
CA PRO A 203 -9.47 21.84 -20.92
C PRO A 203 -10.99 21.70 -20.99
N ASP A 204 -11.49 20.54 -21.41
CA ASP A 204 -12.91 20.31 -21.72
C ASP A 204 -13.73 19.78 -20.55
N LEU A 205 -13.07 19.45 -19.44
CA LEU A 205 -13.69 18.85 -18.26
C LEU A 205 -13.51 19.74 -17.04
N ASN A 206 -14.58 19.94 -16.28
CA ASN A 206 -14.50 20.68 -15.01
C ASN A 206 -13.91 19.77 -13.90
N ILE A 207 -12.77 19.14 -14.20
CA ILE A 207 -12.10 18.18 -13.34
C ILE A 207 -11.75 18.77 -11.97
N PRO A 208 -11.16 19.98 -11.86
CA PRO A 208 -10.79 20.52 -10.55
C PRO A 208 -11.99 20.63 -9.59
N ARG A 209 -13.18 20.98 -10.08
CA ARG A 209 -14.39 21.05 -9.26
C ARG A 209 -14.84 19.66 -8.79
N MET A 210 -14.84 18.69 -9.71
CA MET A 210 -15.18 17.30 -9.35
C MET A 210 -14.20 16.72 -8.34
N MET A 211 -12.90 17.03 -8.50
CA MET A 211 -11.87 16.62 -7.53
C MET A 211 -12.14 17.24 -6.16
N ASP A 212 -12.51 18.54 -6.11
CA ASP A 212 -12.86 19.20 -4.85
C ASP A 212 -14.09 18.55 -4.20
N ASP A 213 -15.15 18.26 -4.94
CA ASP A 213 -16.33 17.57 -4.41
C ASP A 213 -15.95 16.22 -3.74
N ILE A 214 -15.10 15.40 -4.39
CA ILE A 214 -14.60 14.14 -3.84
C ILE A 214 -13.80 14.37 -2.55
N VAL A 215 -12.93 15.38 -2.56
CA VAL A 215 -12.10 15.75 -1.40
C VAL A 215 -12.98 16.15 -0.23
N GLN A 216 -13.95 17.08 -0.43
CA GLN A 216 -14.82 17.56 0.62
C GLN A 216 -15.62 16.44 1.27
N GLU A 217 -16.13 15.49 0.50
CA GLU A 217 -16.79 14.29 1.02
C GLU A 217 -15.84 13.46 1.89
N CYS A 218 -14.63 13.18 1.41
CA CYS A 218 -13.62 12.44 2.19
C CYS A 218 -13.25 13.15 3.49
N LEU A 219 -13.06 14.49 3.45
CA LEU A 219 -12.76 15.31 4.64
C LEU A 219 -13.91 15.30 5.65
N ALA A 220 -15.16 15.38 5.18
CA ALA A 220 -16.34 15.32 6.04
C ALA A 220 -16.43 13.97 6.77
N VAL A 221 -16.22 12.86 6.04
CA VAL A 221 -16.24 11.51 6.61
C VAL A 221 -15.07 11.30 7.58
N ALA A 222 -13.86 11.78 7.24
CA ALA A 222 -12.70 11.72 8.13
C ALA A 222 -12.96 12.45 9.45
N ARG A 223 -13.44 13.70 9.38
CA ARG A 223 -13.77 14.52 10.55
C ARG A 223 -14.80 13.86 11.44
N ALA A 224 -15.89 13.35 10.86
CA ALA A 224 -16.94 12.66 11.62
C ALA A 224 -16.47 11.30 12.18
N SER A 225 -15.43 10.71 11.61
CA SER A 225 -14.74 9.52 12.13
C SER A 225 -13.72 9.84 13.23
N GLY A 226 -13.57 11.12 13.64
CA GLY A 226 -12.59 11.53 14.66
C GLY A 226 -11.13 11.51 14.17
N ILE A 227 -10.91 11.52 12.87
CA ILE A 227 -9.55 11.50 12.28
C ILE A 227 -9.01 12.91 12.19
N VAL A 228 -7.81 13.10 12.74
CA VAL A 228 -7.04 14.35 12.61
C VAL A 228 -6.16 14.23 11.35
N LEU A 229 -6.61 14.87 10.27
CA LEU A 229 -5.84 14.91 9.04
C LEU A 229 -4.64 15.87 9.17
N PRO A 230 -3.49 15.57 8.51
CA PRO A 230 -2.40 16.53 8.38
C PRO A 230 -2.87 17.82 7.70
N GLU A 231 -2.28 18.95 8.12
CA GLU A 231 -2.49 20.23 7.43
C GLU A 231 -2.12 20.13 5.95
N GLY A 232 -2.84 20.84 5.09
CA GLY A 232 -2.58 20.85 3.66
C GLY A 232 -3.04 19.60 2.92
N THR A 233 -3.81 18.68 3.56
CA THR A 233 -4.29 17.44 2.91
C THR A 233 -5.11 17.74 1.64
N ALA A 234 -6.02 18.72 1.67
CA ALA A 234 -6.83 19.10 0.52
C ALA A 234 -5.97 19.82 -0.54
N GLU A 235 -5.13 20.72 -0.09
CA GLU A 235 -4.24 21.52 -0.93
C GLU A 235 -3.19 20.67 -1.66
N ALA A 236 -2.84 19.51 -1.13
CA ALA A 236 -1.88 18.59 -1.74
C ALA A 236 -2.43 17.85 -2.98
N VAL A 237 -3.74 17.88 -3.21
CA VAL A 237 -4.38 17.08 -4.27
C VAL A 237 -3.93 17.54 -5.66
N LEU A 238 -4.10 18.82 -6.00
CA LEU A 238 -3.70 19.31 -7.32
C LEU A 238 -2.17 19.28 -7.56
N PRO A 239 -1.31 19.69 -6.58
CA PRO A 239 0.13 19.59 -6.73
C PRO A 239 0.67 18.16 -6.97
N LEU A 240 -0.06 17.12 -6.54
CA LEU A 240 0.36 15.74 -6.80
C LEU A 240 0.50 15.46 -8.30
N ALA A 241 -0.42 15.93 -9.13
CA ALA A 241 -0.35 15.75 -10.58
C ALA A 241 0.89 16.43 -11.18
N ALA A 242 1.28 17.59 -10.66
CA ALA A 242 2.49 18.29 -11.11
C ALA A 242 3.78 17.56 -10.70
N SER A 243 3.78 16.90 -9.52
CA SER A 243 4.93 16.13 -9.04
C SER A 243 5.09 14.76 -9.73
N MET A 244 3.99 14.20 -10.25
CA MET A 244 3.96 12.87 -10.87
C MET A 244 3.09 12.89 -12.16
N PRO A 245 3.39 13.76 -13.15
CA PRO A 245 2.48 13.97 -14.28
C PRO A 245 2.22 12.74 -15.14
N GLY A 246 3.22 11.88 -15.29
CA GLY A 246 3.11 10.62 -16.04
C GLY A 246 2.56 9.44 -15.26
N GLN A 247 2.13 9.62 -14.01
CA GLN A 247 1.67 8.51 -13.15
C GLN A 247 0.30 8.01 -13.60
N ILE A 248 0.20 6.71 -13.83
CA ILE A 248 -1.05 5.96 -13.99
C ILE A 248 -1.38 5.29 -12.65
N SER A 249 -2.62 5.39 -12.20
CA SER A 249 -3.03 4.84 -10.91
C SER A 249 -2.92 3.31 -10.85
N SER A 250 -2.80 2.77 -9.62
CA SER A 250 -2.82 1.32 -9.40
C SER A 250 -4.13 0.68 -9.85
N THR A 251 -5.27 1.36 -9.67
CA THR A 251 -6.58 0.92 -10.14
C THR A 251 -6.60 0.80 -11.67
N ALA A 252 -6.14 1.81 -12.41
CA ALA A 252 -6.05 1.75 -13.87
C ALA A 252 -5.11 0.61 -14.33
N GLN A 253 -3.99 0.40 -13.65
CA GLN A 253 -3.08 -0.69 -13.95
C GLN A 253 -3.67 -2.08 -13.67
N ASP A 254 -4.47 -2.23 -12.62
CA ASP A 254 -5.17 -3.49 -12.32
C ASP A 254 -6.21 -3.80 -13.40
N LEU A 255 -7.04 -2.82 -13.78
CA LEU A 255 -8.05 -2.99 -14.82
C LEU A 255 -7.43 -3.31 -16.19
N ALA A 256 -6.34 -2.63 -16.56
CA ALA A 256 -5.62 -2.92 -17.81
C ALA A 256 -5.04 -4.34 -17.86
N ARG A 257 -4.85 -4.99 -16.70
CA ARG A 257 -4.41 -6.38 -16.58
C ARG A 257 -5.55 -7.37 -16.35
N GLY A 258 -6.82 -6.94 -16.47
CA GLY A 258 -7.99 -7.75 -16.19
C GLY A 258 -8.12 -8.20 -14.73
N ARG A 259 -7.60 -7.41 -13.79
CA ARG A 259 -7.64 -7.71 -12.36
C ARG A 259 -8.69 -6.87 -11.66
N LEU A 260 -9.29 -7.41 -10.60
CA LEU A 260 -10.13 -6.64 -9.71
C LEU A 260 -9.33 -5.51 -9.06
N SER A 261 -9.92 -4.32 -9.04
CA SER A 261 -9.35 -3.16 -8.37
C SER A 261 -9.64 -3.19 -6.86
N GLU A 262 -9.01 -2.29 -6.13
CA GLU A 262 -9.28 -2.09 -4.69
C GLU A 262 -10.28 -0.93 -4.44
N ILE A 263 -11.10 -0.57 -5.43
CA ILE A 263 -12.03 0.56 -5.36
C ILE A 263 -12.99 0.47 -4.16
N ASP A 264 -13.40 -0.76 -3.81
CA ASP A 264 -14.23 -1.04 -2.63
C ASP A 264 -13.58 -0.61 -1.31
N HIS A 265 -12.24 -0.68 -1.24
CA HIS A 265 -11.45 -0.29 -0.08
C HIS A 265 -10.97 1.16 -0.14
N LEU A 266 -11.31 1.90 -1.18
CA LEU A 266 -11.03 3.32 -1.40
C LEU A 266 -12.34 4.11 -1.38
N ASN A 267 -12.88 4.46 -2.54
CA ASN A 267 -14.16 5.18 -2.63
C ASN A 267 -15.30 4.42 -1.95
N GLY A 268 -15.38 3.10 -2.10
CA GLY A 268 -16.37 2.27 -1.43
C GLY A 268 -16.28 2.31 0.10
N PHE A 269 -15.09 2.42 0.66
CA PHE A 269 -14.92 2.64 2.10
C PHE A 269 -15.51 3.99 2.53
N ILE A 270 -15.23 5.08 1.79
CA ILE A 270 -15.79 6.41 2.07
C ILE A 270 -17.32 6.38 1.99
N VAL A 271 -17.88 5.70 1.00
CA VAL A 271 -19.34 5.56 0.82
C VAL A 271 -19.96 4.85 2.03
N ARG A 272 -19.48 3.67 2.38
CA ARG A 272 -20.02 2.90 3.51
C ARG A 272 -19.86 3.62 4.84
N ARG A 273 -18.70 4.26 5.05
CA ARG A 273 -18.45 5.02 6.28
C ARG A 273 -19.33 6.27 6.35
N GLY A 274 -19.54 6.97 5.23
CA GLY A 274 -20.46 8.10 5.11
C GLY A 274 -21.89 7.70 5.45
N GLU A 275 -22.38 6.60 4.89
CA GLU A 275 -23.71 6.05 5.19
C GLU A 275 -23.88 5.76 6.69
N ALA A 276 -22.90 5.10 7.30
CA ALA A 276 -22.94 4.79 8.72
C ALA A 276 -22.93 6.04 9.63
N LEU A 277 -22.43 7.17 9.13
CA LEU A 277 -22.34 8.44 9.85
C LEU A 277 -23.42 9.47 9.42
N GLY A 278 -24.29 9.12 8.48
CA GLY A 278 -25.32 10.02 7.94
C GLY A 278 -24.76 11.14 7.06
N ILE A 279 -23.59 10.93 6.44
CA ILE A 279 -22.92 11.89 5.56
C ILE A 279 -23.12 11.46 4.12
N ALA A 280 -23.66 12.35 3.28
CA ALA A 280 -23.79 12.11 1.85
C ALA A 280 -22.43 12.12 1.14
N THR A 281 -22.20 11.14 0.27
CA THR A 281 -20.96 10.99 -0.49
C THR A 281 -21.26 10.70 -1.97
N PRO A 282 -22.06 11.55 -2.67
CA PRO A 282 -22.51 11.27 -4.03
C PRO A 282 -21.40 11.14 -5.06
N ALA A 283 -20.34 11.96 -4.97
CA ALA A 283 -19.21 11.92 -5.90
C ALA A 283 -18.40 10.60 -5.72
N ASN A 284 -18.08 10.23 -4.49
CA ASN A 284 -17.41 8.96 -4.21
C ASN A 284 -18.27 7.76 -4.61
N ARG A 285 -19.60 7.82 -4.39
CA ARG A 285 -20.55 6.77 -4.79
C ARG A 285 -20.58 6.60 -6.31
N LEU A 286 -20.58 7.70 -7.07
CA LEU A 286 -20.58 7.62 -8.54
C LEU A 286 -19.31 6.96 -9.08
N LEU A 287 -18.18 7.24 -8.45
CA LEU A 287 -16.88 6.69 -8.87
C LEU A 287 -16.65 5.25 -8.40
N HIS A 288 -17.28 4.84 -7.30
CA HIS A 288 -17.31 3.46 -6.81
C HIS A 288 -18.16 2.56 -7.68
#